data_3da901bc9f2f38265ea3b555190b142c
#
_entry.id   3da901bc9f2f38265ea3b555190b142c
#
_cell.length_a   1.000
_cell.length_b   1.000
_cell.length_c   1.000
_cell.angle_alpha   90.00
_cell.angle_beta   90.00
_cell.angle_gamma   90.00
#
_symmetry.space_group_name_H-M   'P 1'
#
loop_
_entity.id
_entity.type
_entity.pdbx_description
1 polymer ?
#
loop_
_entity_poly.entity_id
_entity_poly.type
_entity_poly.pdbx_seq_one_letter_code
_entity_poly.pdbx_strand_id
1 'polypeptide(L)'
;MKPKMSPYRKILEKKAEEVRHSMSAQKAAQVVSRLDIPSDEGDLSQQHHEEWIFLNRNTIDMKLLREISDALHRMDIGQYGVCPECEEPISSKRLDAVPWARYCVTCQEQIAARIADGEVIDEFQEAGR
;
A
#
# COMPACT_ATOMS: atom_id res chain seq x y z
N MET A 1 -10.46 -13.51 19.73
CA MET A 1 -11.00 -14.33 18.63
C MET A 1 -10.38 -13.87 17.31
N LYS A 2 -9.83 -14.82 16.57
CA LYS A 2 -9.20 -14.46 15.30
C LYS A 2 -10.27 -14.13 14.26
N PRO A 3 -10.10 -13.09 13.44
CA PRO A 3 -11.03 -12.83 12.35
C PRO A 3 -11.01 -14.00 11.34
N LYS A 4 -12.10 -14.15 10.61
CA LYS A 4 -12.18 -15.18 9.56
C LYS A 4 -11.21 -14.78 8.45
N MET A 5 -10.17 -15.55 8.27
CA MET A 5 -9.10 -15.21 7.32
C MET A 5 -9.51 -15.38 5.85
N SER A 6 -10.36 -16.36 5.56
CA SER A 6 -10.72 -16.68 4.17
C SER A 6 -11.36 -15.51 3.42
N PRO A 7 -12.39 -14.81 3.98
CA PRO A 7 -12.96 -13.65 3.28
C PRO A 7 -11.94 -12.52 3.09
N TYR A 8 -11.12 -12.27 4.10
CA TYR A 8 -10.10 -11.21 4.00
C TYR A 8 -9.01 -11.59 3.00
N ARG A 9 -8.65 -12.86 2.91
CA ARG A 9 -7.67 -13.32 1.91
C ARG A 9 -8.16 -13.02 0.50
N LYS A 10 -9.40 -13.33 0.19
CA LYS A 10 -9.98 -13.06 -1.12
C LYS A 10 -10.02 -11.57 -1.42
N ILE A 11 -10.40 -10.76 -0.44
CA ILE A 11 -10.43 -9.30 -0.58
C ILE A 11 -9.03 -8.76 -0.88
N LEU A 12 -8.03 -9.24 -0.15
CA LEU A 12 -6.64 -8.80 -0.33
C LEU A 12 -6.09 -9.21 -1.69
N GLU A 13 -6.33 -10.46 -2.11
CA GLU A 13 -5.87 -10.94 -3.41
C GLU A 13 -6.52 -10.16 -4.55
N LYS A 14 -7.82 -9.89 -4.43
CA LYS A 14 -8.55 -9.11 -5.42
C LYS A 14 -8.01 -7.67 -5.49
N LYS A 15 -7.77 -7.07 -4.33
CA LYS A 15 -7.23 -5.70 -4.28
C LYS A 15 -5.84 -5.64 -4.90
N ALA A 16 -4.99 -6.61 -4.61
CA ALA A 16 -3.65 -6.68 -5.21
C ALA A 16 -3.74 -6.78 -6.73
N GLU A 17 -4.66 -7.60 -7.24
CA GLU A 17 -4.85 -7.74 -8.68
C GLU A 17 -5.32 -6.45 -9.32
N GLU A 18 -6.27 -5.76 -8.68
CA GLU A 18 -6.76 -4.47 -9.15
C GLU A 18 -5.63 -3.44 -9.22
N VAL A 19 -4.77 -3.39 -8.19
CA VAL A 19 -3.65 -2.45 -8.15
C VAL A 19 -2.63 -2.78 -9.23
N ARG A 20 -2.29 -4.06 -9.42
CA ARG A 20 -1.36 -4.49 -10.48
C ARG A 20 -1.90 -4.13 -11.86
N HIS A 21 -3.19 -4.36 -12.07
CA HIS A 21 -3.83 -4.03 -13.34
C HIS A 21 -3.77 -2.53 -13.61
N SER A 22 -4.09 -1.72 -12.60
CA SER A 22 -4.02 -0.27 -12.70
C SER A 22 -2.60 0.22 -13.00
N MET A 23 -1.60 -0.35 -12.35
CA MET A 23 -0.20 -0.01 -12.58
C MET A 23 0.23 -0.35 -14.02
N SER A 24 -0.19 -1.50 -14.52
CA SER A 24 0.13 -1.91 -15.90
C SER A 24 -0.50 -0.96 -16.91
N ALA A 25 -1.76 -0.56 -16.71
CA ALA A 25 -2.45 0.38 -17.58
C ALA A 25 -1.76 1.75 -17.58
N GLN A 26 -1.37 2.24 -16.40
CA GLN A 26 -0.67 3.51 -16.24
C GLN A 26 0.69 3.47 -16.92
N LYS A 27 1.42 2.37 -16.79
CA LYS A 27 2.73 2.19 -17.41
C LYS A 27 2.60 2.21 -18.94
N ALA A 28 1.59 1.53 -19.48
CA ALA A 28 1.34 1.51 -20.91
C ALA A 28 1.02 2.92 -21.43
N ALA A 29 0.16 3.66 -20.71
CA ALA A 29 -0.17 5.04 -21.05
C ALA A 29 1.06 5.94 -21.01
N GLN A 30 1.94 5.74 -20.04
CA GLN A 30 3.16 6.54 -19.90
C GLN A 30 4.12 6.28 -21.06
N VAL A 31 4.25 5.03 -21.50
CA VAL A 31 5.08 4.67 -22.65
C VAL A 31 4.55 5.35 -23.91
N VAL A 32 3.23 5.31 -24.14
CA VAL A 32 2.61 5.96 -25.30
C VAL A 32 2.87 7.47 -25.24
N SER A 33 2.69 8.08 -24.08
CA SER A 33 2.95 9.52 -23.89
C SER A 33 4.39 9.90 -24.23
N ARG A 34 5.35 9.05 -23.90
CA ARG A 34 6.78 9.30 -24.18
C ARG A 34 7.14 9.20 -25.66
N LEU A 35 6.30 8.54 -26.46
CA LEU A 35 6.52 8.44 -27.90
C LEU A 35 6.19 9.74 -28.63
N ASP A 36 5.42 10.63 -27.99
CA ASP A 36 5.09 11.94 -28.53
C ASP A 36 6.23 12.91 -28.21
N ILE A 37 6.77 13.56 -29.26
CA ILE A 37 7.85 14.55 -29.10
C ILE A 37 7.20 15.90 -28.76
N PRO A 38 7.54 16.53 -27.62
CA PRO A 38 7.00 17.86 -27.29
C PRO A 38 7.41 18.88 -28.36
N SER A 39 6.44 19.68 -28.82
CA SER A 39 6.68 20.67 -29.86
C SER A 39 7.09 22.03 -29.30
N ASP A 40 6.85 22.31 -28.00
CA ASP A 40 7.22 23.56 -27.36
C ASP A 40 7.40 23.37 -25.86
N GLU A 41 7.74 24.45 -25.12
CA GLU A 41 7.96 24.45 -23.69
C GLU A 41 6.71 24.05 -22.90
N GLY A 42 5.52 24.48 -23.36
CA GLY A 42 4.28 24.13 -22.71
C GLY A 42 4.02 22.63 -22.74
N ASP A 43 4.26 22.01 -23.89
CA ASP A 43 4.12 20.57 -24.05
C ASP A 43 5.14 19.82 -23.19
N LEU A 44 6.37 20.32 -23.11
CA LEU A 44 7.41 19.70 -22.28
C LEU A 44 7.06 19.79 -20.79
N SER A 45 6.56 20.95 -20.34
CA SER A 45 6.11 21.13 -18.95
C SER A 45 4.96 20.19 -18.61
N GLN A 46 4.00 20.01 -19.52
CA GLN A 46 2.88 19.11 -19.34
C GLN A 46 3.37 17.65 -19.24
N GLN A 47 4.32 17.27 -20.08
CA GLN A 47 4.89 15.92 -20.06
C GLN A 47 5.62 15.66 -18.73
N HIS A 48 6.40 16.62 -18.23
CA HIS A 48 7.09 16.50 -16.95
C HIS A 48 6.10 16.36 -15.79
N HIS A 49 4.99 17.12 -15.84
CA HIS A 49 3.95 17.04 -14.82
C HIS A 49 3.28 15.67 -14.81
N GLU A 50 2.98 15.14 -15.99
CA GLU A 50 2.41 13.79 -16.14
C GLU A 50 3.35 12.71 -15.61
N GLU A 51 4.64 12.84 -15.89
CA GLU A 51 5.65 11.91 -15.37
C GLU A 51 5.72 11.97 -13.85
N TRP A 52 5.67 13.17 -13.27
CA TRP A 52 5.68 13.35 -11.83
C TRP A 52 4.46 12.67 -11.17
N ILE A 53 3.28 12.88 -11.74
CA ILE A 53 2.05 12.24 -11.25
C ILE A 53 2.17 10.72 -11.33
N PHE A 54 2.67 10.21 -12.46
CA PHE A 54 2.85 8.77 -12.65
C PHE A 54 3.79 8.18 -11.61
N LEU A 55 4.94 8.78 -11.39
CA LEU A 55 5.93 8.29 -10.43
C LEU A 55 5.39 8.31 -9.00
N ASN A 56 4.69 9.37 -8.64
CA ASN A 56 4.10 9.51 -7.31
C ASN A 56 3.05 8.44 -7.07
N ARG A 57 2.16 8.23 -8.04
CA ARG A 57 1.12 7.22 -7.96
C ARG A 57 1.70 5.80 -7.93
N ASN A 58 2.73 5.56 -8.73
CA ASN A 58 3.43 4.29 -8.75
C ASN A 58 4.03 3.96 -7.40
N THR A 59 4.61 4.94 -6.72
CA THR A 59 5.17 4.77 -5.38
C THR A 59 4.10 4.37 -4.36
N ILE A 60 2.95 5.03 -4.40
CA ILE A 60 1.81 4.75 -3.53
C ILE A 60 1.29 3.32 -3.77
N ASP A 61 1.12 2.96 -5.04
CA ASP A 61 0.62 1.63 -5.42
C ASP A 61 1.58 0.52 -5.02
N MET A 62 2.88 0.73 -5.19
CA MET A 62 3.88 -0.23 -4.77
C MET A 62 3.89 -0.43 -3.26
N LYS A 63 3.74 0.66 -2.51
CA LYS A 63 3.63 0.57 -1.05
C LYS A 63 2.39 -0.24 -0.66
N LEU A 64 1.26 0.04 -1.30
CA LEU A 64 0.02 -0.69 -1.04
C LEU A 64 0.18 -2.19 -1.34
N LEU A 65 0.82 -2.53 -2.46
CA LEU A 65 1.08 -3.93 -2.80
C LEU A 65 1.94 -4.61 -1.74
N ARG A 66 2.95 -3.93 -1.20
CA ARG A 66 3.77 -4.48 -0.13
C ARG A 66 2.95 -4.71 1.14
N GLU A 67 2.10 -3.78 1.49
CA GLU A 67 1.24 -3.91 2.66
C GLU A 67 0.27 -5.08 2.50
N ILE A 68 -0.28 -5.27 1.30
CA ILE A 68 -1.15 -6.41 1.01
C ILE A 68 -0.36 -7.72 1.08
N SER A 69 0.83 -7.75 0.49
CA SER A 69 1.71 -8.93 0.52
C SER A 69 2.07 -9.30 1.95
N ASP A 70 2.41 -8.31 2.78
CA ASP A 70 2.73 -8.53 4.19
C ASP A 70 1.51 -9.07 4.95
N ALA A 71 0.31 -8.57 4.64
CA ALA A 71 -0.92 -9.06 5.26
C ALA A 71 -1.17 -10.53 4.91
N LEU A 72 -0.98 -10.90 3.64
CA LEU A 72 -1.13 -12.29 3.21
C LEU A 72 -0.09 -13.19 3.89
N HIS A 73 1.14 -12.70 4.04
CA HIS A 73 2.17 -13.42 4.75
C HIS A 73 1.79 -13.64 6.23
N ARG A 74 1.25 -12.61 6.88
CA ARG A 74 0.78 -12.74 8.27
C ARG A 74 -0.33 -13.76 8.40
N MET A 75 -1.20 -13.88 7.38
CA MET A 75 -2.21 -14.94 7.37
C MET A 75 -1.55 -16.32 7.35
N ASP A 76 -0.52 -16.47 6.53
CA ASP A 76 0.18 -17.75 6.39
C ASP A 76 0.86 -18.18 7.68
N ILE A 77 1.35 -17.24 8.48
CA ILE A 77 2.03 -17.53 9.75
C ILE A 77 1.13 -17.38 10.97
N GLY A 78 -0.18 -17.15 10.74
CA GLY A 78 -1.16 -17.09 11.83
C GLY A 78 -1.13 -15.83 12.67
N GLN A 79 -0.59 -14.74 12.14
CA GLN A 79 -0.47 -13.46 12.86
C GLN A 79 -1.39 -12.36 12.31
N TYR A 80 -2.22 -12.68 11.33
CA TYR A 80 -3.14 -11.71 10.76
C TYR A 80 -4.19 -11.27 11.77
N GLY A 81 -4.49 -9.96 11.78
CA GLY A 81 -5.53 -9.41 12.64
C GLY A 81 -5.09 -9.12 14.06
N VAL A 82 -3.81 -9.24 14.35
CA VAL A 82 -3.26 -8.94 15.68
C VAL A 82 -2.23 -7.82 15.55
N CYS A 83 -2.40 -6.76 16.32
CA CYS A 83 -1.47 -5.64 16.33
C CYS A 83 -0.14 -6.08 16.98
N PRO A 84 1.01 -5.94 16.28
CA PRO A 84 2.29 -6.36 16.86
C PRO A 84 2.79 -5.46 17.98
N GLU A 85 2.28 -4.23 18.08
CA GLU A 85 2.70 -3.29 19.13
C GLU A 85 2.05 -3.56 20.46
N CYS A 86 0.74 -3.74 20.48
CA CYS A 86 -0.01 -3.95 21.73
C CYS A 86 -0.46 -5.40 21.90
N GLU A 87 -0.26 -6.23 20.89
CA GLU A 87 -0.64 -7.64 20.89
C GLU A 87 -2.14 -7.89 21.03
N GLU A 88 -2.94 -6.85 20.85
CA GLU A 88 -4.39 -6.95 20.89
C GLU A 88 -4.97 -7.21 19.50
N PRO A 89 -6.13 -7.85 19.40
CA PRO A 89 -6.77 -8.03 18.10
C PRO A 89 -7.14 -6.70 17.47
N ILE A 90 -6.93 -6.59 16.16
CA ILE A 90 -7.40 -5.44 15.39
C ILE A 90 -8.91 -5.62 15.19
N SER A 91 -9.68 -4.54 15.38
CA SER A 91 -11.14 -4.65 15.27
C SER A 91 -11.57 -5.06 13.86
N SER A 92 -12.69 -5.82 13.78
CA SER A 92 -13.25 -6.21 12.50
C SER A 92 -13.60 -5.00 11.64
N LYS A 93 -14.08 -3.93 12.27
CA LYS A 93 -14.42 -2.70 11.59
C LYS A 93 -13.20 -2.09 10.90
N ARG A 94 -12.06 -2.11 11.57
CA ARG A 94 -10.79 -1.63 11.00
C ARG A 94 -10.35 -2.51 9.83
N LEU A 95 -10.43 -3.82 9.98
CA LEU A 95 -10.05 -4.78 8.93
C LEU A 95 -10.99 -4.72 7.74
N ASP A 96 -12.28 -4.43 7.96
CA ASP A 96 -13.22 -4.27 6.85
C ASP A 96 -12.88 -3.03 6.02
N ALA A 97 -12.45 -1.96 6.66
CA ALA A 97 -12.07 -0.73 5.98
C ALA A 97 -10.66 -0.82 5.38
N VAL A 98 -9.73 -1.44 6.10
CA VAL A 98 -8.31 -1.55 5.69
C VAL A 98 -7.87 -2.99 5.94
N PRO A 99 -8.15 -3.92 5.00
CA PRO A 99 -7.82 -5.34 5.20
C PRO A 99 -6.32 -5.61 5.40
N TRP A 100 -5.46 -4.73 4.90
CA TRP A 100 -4.01 -4.84 5.07
C TRP A 100 -3.50 -4.15 6.34
N ALA A 101 -4.39 -3.72 7.23
CA ALA A 101 -4.00 -3.06 8.47
C ALA A 101 -3.07 -3.93 9.30
N ARG A 102 -1.94 -3.35 9.70
CA ARG A 102 -0.93 -4.04 10.52
C ARG A 102 -1.12 -3.71 11.99
N TYR A 103 -1.52 -2.49 12.27
CA TYR A 103 -1.66 -1.96 13.63
C TYR A 103 -3.12 -1.61 13.90
N CYS A 104 -3.51 -1.67 15.18
CA CYS A 104 -4.79 -1.15 15.59
C CYS A 104 -4.80 0.39 15.42
N VAL A 105 -5.98 1.00 15.48
CA VAL A 105 -6.11 2.45 15.27
C VAL A 105 -5.21 3.24 16.22
N THR A 106 -5.24 2.88 17.49
CA THR A 106 -4.47 3.59 18.54
C THR A 106 -2.97 3.51 18.27
N CYS A 107 -2.46 2.31 17.98
CA CYS A 107 -1.03 2.14 17.73
C CYS A 107 -0.60 2.81 16.41
N GLN A 108 -1.46 2.77 15.40
CA GLN A 108 -1.19 3.45 14.13
C GLN A 108 -1.07 4.96 14.34
N GLU A 109 -1.94 5.54 15.15
CA GLU A 109 -1.87 6.96 15.49
C GLU A 109 -0.58 7.32 16.22
N GLN A 110 -0.16 6.49 17.16
CA GLN A 110 1.09 6.69 17.89
C GLN A 110 2.30 6.62 16.96
N ILE A 111 2.31 5.67 16.05
CA ILE A 111 3.40 5.52 15.07
C ILE A 111 3.44 6.73 14.13
N ALA A 112 2.28 7.19 13.66
CA ALA A 112 2.20 8.37 12.81
C ALA A 112 2.73 9.62 13.52
N ALA A 113 2.43 9.77 14.81
CA ALA A 113 2.92 10.88 15.61
C ALA A 113 4.45 10.84 15.75
N ARG A 114 5.02 9.65 15.96
CA ARG A 114 6.48 9.49 16.06
C ARG A 114 7.16 9.81 14.75
N ILE A 115 6.59 9.39 13.63
CA ILE A 115 7.11 9.72 12.30
C ILE A 115 7.06 11.24 12.08
N ALA A 116 5.97 11.89 12.48
CA ALA A 116 5.83 13.35 12.37
C ALA A 116 6.89 14.09 13.21
N ASP A 117 7.33 13.48 14.31
CA ASP A 117 8.39 14.03 15.18
C ASP A 117 9.79 13.75 14.62
N GLY A 118 9.90 13.15 13.45
CA GLY A 118 11.18 12.91 12.80
C GLY A 118 11.80 11.55 13.11
N GLU A 119 11.09 10.69 13.82
CA GLU A 119 11.56 9.34 14.12
C GLU A 119 11.45 8.46 12.88
N VAL A 120 12.50 7.69 12.58
CA VAL A 120 12.48 6.77 11.44
C VAL A 120 12.04 5.40 11.92
N ILE A 121 10.97 4.89 11.28
CA ILE A 121 10.43 3.56 11.58
C ILE A 121 10.52 2.72 10.33
N ASP A 122 11.18 1.57 10.41
CA ASP A 122 11.26 0.63 9.32
C ASP A 122 10.01 -0.26 9.34
N GLU A 123 9.05 0.06 8.47
CA GLU A 123 7.80 -0.66 8.36
C GLU A 123 7.94 -2.08 7.82
N PHE A 124 9.07 -2.40 7.21
CA PHE A 124 9.26 -3.68 6.54
C PHE A 124 10.17 -4.63 7.30
N GLN A 125 10.77 -4.17 8.38
CA GLN A 125 11.74 -4.93 9.13
C GLN A 125 11.18 -6.20 9.75
N GLU A 126 9.91 -6.22 10.03
CA GLU A 126 9.27 -7.33 10.72
C GLU A 126 8.73 -8.42 9.82
N ALA A 127 8.68 -8.17 8.51
CA ALA A 127 8.18 -9.17 7.57
C ALA A 127 9.02 -10.46 7.59
N GLY A 128 10.26 -10.38 8.01
CA GLY A 128 11.17 -11.52 8.09
C GLY A 128 11.23 -12.22 9.45
N ARG A 129 10.42 -11.83 10.41
CA ARG A 129 10.44 -12.40 11.76
C ARG A 129 9.44 -13.51 11.96
#